data_bfb61d8d8339d668882d1b3661dfef1d
#
_entry.id   bfb61d8d8339d668882d1b3661dfef1d
#
_cell.length_a   1.000
_cell.length_b   1.000
_cell.length_c   1.000
_cell.angle_alpha   90.00
_cell.angle_beta   90.00
_cell.angle_gamma   90.00
#
_symmetry.space_group_name_H-M   'P 1'
#
loop_
_entity.id
_entity.type
_entity.pdbx_description
1 polymer ?
#
loop_
_entity_poly.entity_id
_entity_poly.type
_entity_poly.pdbx_seq_one_letter_code
_entity_poly.pdbx_strand_id
1 'polypeptide(L)'
;MNLLVLGPQGAGKGTQAKRISREHGIPHVSTGDMFRAEQEAGTELGRRVGELMATGQLVPDELTIAMIEERLGRDDARDGFVLDGFPRNLAQAQALDSMLGGIGRGLDAILFFDVPDEVGMERALSRAEIENRLDDTRDVIAKRLEIYHSETEPIVEHYRTTGKLVPLHAARSVEEVWHELSDALMQVAPLKEAL
;
A
#
# COMPACT_ATOMS: atom_id res chain seq x y z
N MET A 1 -14.94 0.12 -6.03
CA MET A 1 -13.67 -0.22 -6.71
C MET A 1 -12.62 -0.52 -5.65
N ASN A 2 -11.98 -1.72 -5.71
CA ASN A 2 -11.01 -2.21 -4.73
C ASN A 2 -9.61 -2.20 -5.36
N LEU A 3 -8.77 -1.31 -4.91
CA LEU A 3 -7.43 -1.13 -5.46
C LEU A 3 -6.35 -1.50 -4.45
N LEU A 4 -5.28 -2.10 -4.96
CA LEU A 4 -4.07 -2.35 -4.22
C LEU A 4 -2.93 -1.54 -4.84
N VAL A 5 -2.12 -0.84 -4.03
CA VAL A 5 -0.89 -0.20 -4.49
C VAL A 5 0.33 -0.96 -3.97
N LEU A 6 1.20 -1.39 -4.88
CA LEU A 6 2.46 -2.08 -4.61
C LEU A 6 3.66 -1.28 -5.10
N GLY A 7 4.81 -1.51 -4.53
CA GLY A 7 6.07 -0.88 -4.91
C GLY A 7 6.95 -0.57 -3.70
N PRO A 8 8.24 -0.25 -3.91
CA PRO A 8 9.20 0.00 -2.83
C PRO A 8 8.89 1.29 -2.07
N GLN A 9 9.63 1.51 -0.99
CA GLN A 9 9.56 2.76 -0.24
C GLN A 9 9.99 3.94 -1.11
N GLY A 10 9.31 5.10 -0.97
CA GLY A 10 9.60 6.28 -1.79
C GLY A 10 9.02 6.24 -3.21
N ALA A 11 8.36 5.16 -3.64
CA ALA A 11 7.74 5.04 -4.97
C ALA A 11 6.55 5.98 -5.23
N GLY A 12 6.06 6.73 -4.23
CA GLY A 12 4.95 7.68 -4.38
C GLY A 12 3.57 7.06 -4.21
N LYS A 13 3.46 5.80 -3.78
CA LYS A 13 2.19 5.08 -3.55
C LYS A 13 1.18 5.90 -2.76
N GLY A 14 1.56 6.36 -1.55
CA GLY A 14 0.66 7.11 -0.66
C GLY A 14 0.18 8.43 -1.27
N THR A 15 1.01 9.13 -2.06
CA THR A 15 0.63 10.36 -2.76
C THR A 15 -0.48 10.07 -3.77
N GLN A 16 -0.30 9.05 -4.59
CA GLN A 16 -1.27 8.65 -5.60
C GLN A 16 -2.51 8.02 -4.97
N ALA A 17 -2.37 7.18 -3.94
CA ALA A 17 -3.49 6.58 -3.22
C ALA A 17 -4.41 7.63 -2.58
N LYS A 18 -3.86 8.69 -1.99
CA LYS A 18 -4.62 9.83 -1.47
C LYS A 18 -5.37 10.57 -2.59
N ARG A 19 -4.76 10.68 -3.77
CA ARG A 19 -5.41 11.32 -4.93
C ARG A 19 -6.53 10.45 -5.48
N ILE A 20 -6.32 9.14 -5.67
CA ILE A 20 -7.36 8.19 -6.04
C ILE A 20 -8.53 8.25 -5.06
N SER A 21 -8.25 8.22 -3.77
CA SER A 21 -9.26 8.30 -2.71
C SER A 21 -10.18 9.51 -2.89
N ARG A 22 -9.62 10.68 -3.15
CA ARG A 22 -10.40 11.91 -3.37
C ARG A 22 -11.20 11.90 -4.67
N GLU A 23 -10.59 11.45 -5.77
CA GLU A 23 -11.21 11.48 -7.11
C GLU A 23 -12.36 10.45 -7.22
N HIS A 24 -12.23 9.31 -6.54
CA HIS A 24 -13.20 8.21 -6.64
C HIS A 24 -14.10 8.06 -5.41
N GLY A 25 -13.92 8.88 -4.38
CA GLY A 25 -14.74 8.82 -3.15
C GLY A 25 -14.61 7.52 -2.36
N ILE A 26 -13.48 6.84 -2.43
CA ILE A 26 -13.18 5.58 -1.71
C ILE A 26 -12.09 5.81 -0.66
N PRO A 27 -12.12 5.15 0.51
CA PRO A 27 -11.11 5.38 1.55
C PRO A 27 -9.71 4.90 1.13
N HIS A 28 -8.69 5.70 1.50
CA HIS A 28 -7.30 5.29 1.50
C HIS A 28 -7.02 4.53 2.80
N VAL A 29 -6.73 3.25 2.69
CA VAL A 29 -6.40 2.36 3.82
C VAL A 29 -4.91 2.12 3.82
N SER A 30 -4.19 2.81 4.71
CA SER A 30 -2.74 2.74 4.84
C SER A 30 -2.35 2.09 6.16
N THR A 31 -1.70 0.92 6.10
CA THR A 31 -1.20 0.24 7.32
C THR A 31 -0.18 1.10 8.06
N GLY A 32 0.66 1.83 7.33
CA GLY A 32 1.62 2.73 7.94
C GLY A 32 0.96 3.86 8.74
N ASP A 33 -0.15 4.43 8.24
CA ASP A 33 -0.89 5.48 8.95
C ASP A 33 -1.67 4.89 10.13
N MET A 34 -2.24 3.70 9.97
CA MET A 34 -2.94 2.99 11.06
C MET A 34 -1.98 2.69 12.22
N PHE A 35 -0.79 2.19 11.92
CA PHE A 35 0.24 1.91 12.94
C PHE A 35 0.74 3.18 13.64
N ARG A 36 0.92 4.27 12.92
CA ARG A 36 1.28 5.57 13.53
C ARG A 36 0.18 6.09 14.45
N ALA A 37 -1.07 5.96 14.04
CA ALA A 37 -2.21 6.36 14.88
C ALA A 37 -2.27 5.54 16.19
N GLU A 38 -2.01 4.23 16.14
CA GLU A 38 -1.89 3.39 17.35
C GLU A 38 -0.74 3.82 18.25
N GLN A 39 0.39 4.18 17.65
CA GLN A 39 1.56 4.67 18.38
C GLN A 39 1.26 6.01 19.07
N GLU A 40 0.62 6.96 18.37
CA GLU A 40 0.21 8.25 18.91
C GLU A 40 -0.83 8.12 20.03
N ALA A 41 -1.71 7.12 19.93
CA ALA A 41 -2.69 6.80 20.98
C ALA A 41 -2.04 6.20 22.25
N GLY A 42 -0.76 5.83 22.22
CA GLY A 42 -0.01 5.27 23.34
C GLY A 42 -0.49 3.90 23.81
N THR A 43 -1.17 3.15 22.95
CA THR A 43 -1.64 1.81 23.27
C THR A 43 -0.47 0.83 23.44
N GLU A 44 -0.68 -0.29 24.15
CA GLU A 44 0.34 -1.35 24.25
C GLU A 44 0.73 -1.89 22.85
N LEU A 45 -0.25 -2.03 21.97
CA LEU A 45 -0.03 -2.38 20.57
C LEU A 45 0.82 -1.32 19.87
N GLY A 46 0.46 -0.04 20.01
CA GLY A 46 1.18 1.08 19.40
C GLY A 46 2.65 1.16 19.84
N ARG A 47 2.95 0.89 21.12
CA ARG A 47 4.33 0.85 21.62
C ARG A 47 5.14 -0.27 20.93
N ARG A 48 4.60 -1.50 20.88
CA ARG A 48 5.25 -2.65 20.23
C ARG A 48 5.47 -2.43 18.74
N VAL A 49 4.48 -1.89 18.05
CA VAL A 49 4.55 -1.54 16.62
C VAL A 49 5.59 -0.46 16.38
N GLY A 50 5.66 0.55 17.25
CA GLY A 50 6.65 1.63 17.17
C GLY A 50 8.08 1.12 17.23
N GLU A 51 8.39 0.16 18.09
CA GLU A 51 9.70 -0.49 18.19
C GLU A 51 10.09 -1.21 16.90
N LEU A 52 9.17 -1.93 16.27
CA LEU A 52 9.39 -2.62 15.00
C LEU A 52 9.57 -1.63 13.84
N MET A 53 8.74 -0.59 13.78
CA MET A 53 8.83 0.45 12.75
C MET A 53 10.16 1.22 12.83
N ALA A 54 10.65 1.51 14.04
CA ALA A 54 11.91 2.19 14.27
C ALA A 54 13.13 1.40 13.76
N THR A 55 13.02 0.08 13.66
CA THR A 55 14.06 -0.81 13.12
C THR A 55 13.82 -1.24 11.67
N GLY A 56 12.74 -0.76 11.05
CA GLY A 56 12.35 -1.12 9.68
C GLY A 56 11.80 -2.53 9.51
N GLN A 57 11.50 -3.22 10.60
CA GLN A 57 10.94 -4.58 10.58
C GLN A 57 9.45 -4.57 10.22
N LEU A 58 8.95 -5.71 9.74
CA LEU A 58 7.52 -5.91 9.54
C LEU A 58 6.81 -6.16 10.88
N VAL A 59 5.62 -5.60 11.00
CA VAL A 59 4.69 -5.98 12.07
C VAL A 59 4.21 -7.40 11.82
N PRO A 60 4.04 -8.25 12.86
CA PRO A 60 3.58 -9.63 12.70
C PRO A 60 2.31 -9.73 11.85
N ASP A 61 2.27 -10.74 10.98
CA ASP A 61 1.19 -10.92 9.99
C ASP A 61 -0.18 -11.00 10.63
N GLU A 62 -0.31 -11.76 11.72
CA GLU A 62 -1.58 -11.93 12.44
C GLU A 62 -2.18 -10.59 12.89
N LEU A 63 -1.35 -9.69 13.42
CA LEU A 63 -1.79 -8.38 13.87
C LEU A 63 -2.17 -7.49 12.68
N THR A 64 -1.36 -7.52 11.62
CA THR A 64 -1.61 -6.72 10.43
C THR A 64 -2.87 -7.17 9.71
N ILE A 65 -3.05 -8.49 9.55
CA ILE A 65 -4.24 -9.09 8.92
C ILE A 65 -5.50 -8.73 9.70
N ALA A 66 -5.51 -8.94 11.02
CA ALA A 66 -6.66 -8.63 11.86
C ALA A 66 -7.05 -7.15 11.78
N MET A 67 -6.05 -6.24 11.77
CA MET A 67 -6.30 -4.82 11.66
C MET A 67 -6.86 -4.41 10.29
N ILE A 68 -6.41 -5.04 9.21
CA ILE A 68 -6.94 -4.82 7.86
C ILE A 68 -8.37 -5.38 7.74
N GLU A 69 -8.62 -6.57 8.28
CA GLU A 69 -9.96 -7.16 8.29
C GLU A 69 -10.97 -6.26 8.99
N GLU A 70 -10.66 -5.78 10.18
CA GLU A 70 -11.49 -4.82 10.91
C GLU A 70 -11.70 -3.53 10.08
N ARG A 71 -10.63 -2.98 9.49
CA ARG A 71 -10.70 -1.72 8.73
C ARG A 71 -11.55 -1.85 7.46
N LEU A 72 -11.39 -2.93 6.72
CA LEU A 72 -12.17 -3.20 5.49
C LEU A 72 -13.62 -3.59 5.79
N GLY A 73 -13.93 -4.01 7.02
CA GLY A 73 -15.29 -4.28 7.49
C GLY A 73 -16.11 -3.04 7.81
N ARG A 74 -15.50 -1.82 7.85
CA ARG A 74 -16.22 -0.57 8.13
C ARG A 74 -17.08 -0.14 6.95
N ASP A 75 -18.18 0.56 7.23
CA ASP A 75 -19.16 0.96 6.22
C ASP A 75 -18.56 1.80 5.09
N ASP A 76 -17.59 2.67 5.38
CA ASP A 76 -16.93 3.53 4.38
C ASP A 76 -16.11 2.76 3.34
N ALA A 77 -15.67 1.52 3.67
CA ALA A 77 -14.92 0.66 2.77
C ALA A 77 -15.81 -0.31 1.96
N ARG A 78 -17.14 -0.25 2.13
CA ARG A 78 -18.09 -1.16 1.50
C ARG A 78 -18.11 -1.02 -0.02
N ASP A 79 -18.07 0.20 -0.54
CA ASP A 79 -18.16 0.49 -1.98
C ASP A 79 -16.79 0.49 -2.69
N GLY A 80 -15.71 0.33 -1.93
CA GLY A 80 -14.35 0.26 -2.44
C GLY A 80 -13.32 0.79 -1.48
N PHE A 81 -12.04 0.67 -1.86
CA PHE A 81 -10.90 1.16 -1.11
C PHE A 81 -9.64 1.25 -1.98
N VAL A 82 -8.66 2.01 -1.51
CA VAL A 82 -7.27 1.94 -1.97
C VAL A 82 -6.43 1.45 -0.81
N LEU A 83 -5.84 0.26 -0.94
CA LEU A 83 -5.03 -0.38 0.10
C LEU A 83 -3.54 -0.11 -0.14
N ASP A 84 -2.85 0.44 0.86
CA ASP A 84 -1.44 0.84 0.82
C ASP A 84 -0.66 0.27 2.01
N GLY A 85 0.49 -0.34 1.71
CA GLY A 85 1.39 -0.92 2.70
C GLY A 85 1.01 -2.31 3.21
N PHE A 86 -0.02 -2.92 2.64
CA PHE A 86 -0.45 -4.31 2.82
C PHE A 86 -1.02 -4.82 1.49
N PRO A 87 -0.72 -6.08 1.06
CA PRO A 87 0.15 -7.05 1.73
C PRO A 87 1.65 -6.72 1.56
N ARG A 88 2.49 -7.25 2.45
CA ARG A 88 3.95 -7.11 2.38
C ARG A 88 4.69 -8.44 2.21
N ASN A 89 3.99 -9.55 2.26
CA ASN A 89 4.50 -10.89 1.94
C ASN A 89 3.38 -11.75 1.34
N LEU A 90 3.74 -12.93 0.84
CA LEU A 90 2.81 -13.82 0.15
C LEU A 90 1.70 -14.34 1.07
N ALA A 91 1.99 -14.60 2.35
CA ALA A 91 0.99 -15.05 3.31
C ALA A 91 -0.11 -13.99 3.54
N GLN A 92 0.29 -12.73 3.65
CA GLN A 92 -0.64 -11.60 3.73
C GLN A 92 -1.46 -11.43 2.44
N ALA A 93 -0.85 -11.65 1.26
CA ALA A 93 -1.57 -11.58 -0.02
C ALA A 93 -2.66 -12.65 -0.11
N GLN A 94 -2.36 -13.88 0.25
CA GLN A 94 -3.32 -14.98 0.30
C GLN A 94 -4.44 -14.73 1.33
N ALA A 95 -4.10 -14.14 2.48
CA ALA A 95 -5.09 -13.75 3.48
C ALA A 95 -6.04 -12.66 2.94
N LEU A 96 -5.51 -11.64 2.23
CA LEU A 96 -6.32 -10.60 1.60
C LEU A 96 -7.28 -11.19 0.56
N ASP A 97 -6.77 -12.04 -0.32
CA ASP A 97 -7.58 -12.69 -1.36
C ASP A 97 -8.71 -13.52 -0.75
N SER A 98 -8.39 -14.28 0.32
CA SER A 98 -9.37 -15.09 1.05
C SER A 98 -10.42 -14.25 1.77
N MET A 99 -9.99 -13.17 2.44
CA MET A 99 -10.87 -12.21 3.12
C MET A 99 -11.86 -11.57 2.15
N LEU A 100 -11.38 -11.06 1.02
CA LEU A 100 -12.23 -10.44 0.02
C LEU A 100 -13.15 -11.46 -0.66
N GLY A 101 -12.65 -12.65 -0.99
CA GLY A 101 -13.43 -13.74 -1.55
C GLY A 101 -14.55 -14.21 -0.62
N GLY A 102 -14.31 -14.26 0.68
CA GLY A 102 -15.28 -14.62 1.71
C GLY A 102 -16.51 -13.70 1.77
N ILE A 103 -16.38 -12.46 1.33
CA ILE A 103 -17.47 -11.46 1.25
C ILE A 103 -17.91 -11.17 -0.18
N GLY A 104 -17.55 -12.04 -1.15
CA GLY A 104 -17.94 -11.90 -2.57
C GLY A 104 -17.26 -10.71 -3.27
N ARG A 105 -16.12 -10.24 -2.77
CA ARG A 105 -15.34 -9.13 -3.34
C ARG A 105 -14.01 -9.65 -3.90
N GLY A 106 -13.31 -8.80 -4.63
CA GLY A 106 -11.95 -9.06 -5.11
C GLY A 106 -11.28 -7.73 -5.44
N LEU A 107 -9.98 -7.76 -5.69
CA LEU A 107 -9.26 -6.60 -6.21
C LEU A 107 -9.69 -6.34 -7.66
N ASP A 108 -9.91 -5.09 -8.00
CA ASP A 108 -10.21 -4.66 -9.38
C ASP A 108 -8.91 -4.38 -10.16
N ALA A 109 -7.92 -3.75 -9.53
CA ALA A 109 -6.59 -3.56 -10.09
C ALA A 109 -5.51 -3.54 -9.00
N ILE A 110 -4.31 -3.93 -9.39
CA ILE A 110 -3.08 -3.87 -8.59
C ILE A 110 -2.12 -2.90 -9.29
N LEU A 111 -1.96 -1.72 -8.71
CA LEU A 111 -1.13 -0.64 -9.23
C LEU A 111 0.30 -0.84 -8.74
N PHE A 112 1.19 -1.27 -9.62
CA PHE A 112 2.58 -1.53 -9.28
C PHE A 112 3.46 -0.34 -9.66
N PHE A 113 3.98 0.36 -8.66
CA PHE A 113 4.84 1.54 -8.81
C PHE A 113 6.30 1.08 -8.95
N ASP A 114 6.76 1.00 -10.19
CA ASP A 114 8.14 0.65 -10.53
C ASP A 114 9.03 1.89 -10.43
N VAL A 115 10.05 1.81 -9.55
CA VAL A 115 11.01 2.89 -9.31
C VAL A 115 12.37 2.31 -8.89
N PRO A 116 13.50 2.83 -9.41
CA PRO A 116 14.84 2.46 -8.93
C PRO A 116 15.01 2.76 -7.45
N ASP A 117 15.75 1.90 -6.73
CA ASP A 117 15.98 2.03 -5.29
C ASP A 117 16.60 3.37 -4.89
N GLU A 118 17.53 3.89 -5.70
CA GLU A 118 18.19 5.18 -5.45
C GLU A 118 17.18 6.32 -5.44
N VAL A 119 16.25 6.34 -6.41
CA VAL A 119 15.18 7.35 -6.50
C VAL A 119 14.22 7.20 -5.33
N GLY A 120 13.85 5.96 -4.99
CA GLY A 120 13.01 5.65 -3.82
C GLY A 120 13.65 6.12 -2.52
N MET A 121 14.95 5.85 -2.33
CA MET A 121 15.72 6.27 -1.17
C MET A 121 15.74 7.79 -1.02
N GLU A 122 16.09 8.54 -2.08
CA GLU A 122 16.11 10.00 -2.06
C GLU A 122 14.77 10.61 -1.70
N ARG A 123 13.69 10.11 -2.30
CA ARG A 123 12.33 10.56 -2.03
C ARG A 123 11.88 10.25 -0.60
N ALA A 124 12.25 9.08 -0.08
CA ALA A 124 11.91 8.69 1.29
C ALA A 124 12.64 9.56 2.32
N LEU A 125 13.93 9.90 2.10
CA LEU A 125 14.69 10.82 2.94
C LEU A 125 14.12 12.24 2.91
N SER A 126 13.82 12.76 1.72
CA SER A 126 13.18 14.08 1.59
C SER A 126 11.82 14.14 2.31
N ARG A 127 11.01 13.09 2.19
CA ARG A 127 9.74 12.99 2.92
C ARG A 127 9.95 12.96 4.44
N ALA A 128 10.98 12.27 4.91
CA ALA A 128 11.30 12.20 6.34
C ALA A 128 11.52 13.59 6.95
N GLU A 129 12.20 14.46 6.23
CA GLU A 129 12.44 15.86 6.63
C GLU A 129 11.13 16.68 6.62
N ILE A 130 10.34 16.57 5.56
CA ILE A 130 9.09 17.35 5.38
C ILE A 130 8.01 16.93 6.40
N GLU A 131 7.85 15.62 6.62
CA GLU A 131 6.80 15.05 7.47
C GLU A 131 7.28 14.75 8.90
N ASN A 132 8.53 15.10 9.24
CA ASN A 132 9.15 14.82 10.54
C ASN A 132 9.04 13.34 10.97
N ARG A 133 9.33 12.43 10.02
CA ARG A 133 9.28 10.98 10.26
C ARG A 133 10.58 10.50 10.87
N LEU A 134 10.59 10.29 12.17
CA LEU A 134 11.79 9.84 12.92
C LEU A 134 12.19 8.40 12.56
N ASP A 135 11.29 7.60 11.98
CA ASP A 135 11.48 6.21 11.56
C ASP A 135 11.99 6.05 10.11
N ASP A 136 12.21 7.14 9.38
CA ASP A 136 12.71 7.12 8.00
C ASP A 136 14.18 7.59 7.92
N THR A 137 15.08 7.00 8.72
CA THR A 137 16.53 7.19 8.57
C THR A 137 17.06 6.39 7.39
N ARG A 138 18.25 6.76 6.86
CA ARG A 138 18.87 6.04 5.72
C ARG A 138 19.01 4.55 5.97
N ASP A 139 19.46 4.15 7.17
CA ASP A 139 19.65 2.73 7.52
C ASP A 139 18.32 1.98 7.59
N VAL A 140 17.29 2.62 8.17
CA VAL A 140 15.94 2.04 8.23
C VAL A 140 15.32 1.92 6.84
N ILE A 141 15.50 2.92 5.96
CA ILE A 141 15.02 2.86 4.59
C ILE A 141 15.74 1.75 3.82
N ALA A 142 17.07 1.63 3.96
CA ALA A 142 17.83 0.55 3.34
C ALA A 142 17.34 -0.82 3.80
N LYS A 143 17.09 -1.00 5.10
CA LYS A 143 16.54 -2.23 5.64
C LYS A 143 15.15 -2.56 5.09
N ARG A 144 14.30 -1.55 4.94
CA ARG A 144 12.96 -1.73 4.33
C ARG A 144 13.03 -2.09 2.85
N LEU A 145 14.03 -1.60 2.10
CA LEU A 145 14.26 -2.01 0.71
C LEU A 145 14.72 -3.47 0.62
N GLU A 146 15.63 -3.93 1.49
CA GLU A 146 16.01 -5.34 1.57
C GLU A 146 14.78 -6.24 1.81
N ILE A 147 13.94 -5.88 2.80
CA ILE A 147 12.71 -6.62 3.11
C ILE A 147 11.72 -6.56 1.94
N TYR A 148 11.61 -5.40 1.28
CA TYR A 148 10.77 -5.28 0.09
C TYR A 148 11.17 -6.27 -1.00
N HIS A 149 12.46 -6.35 -1.34
CA HIS A 149 12.94 -7.27 -2.39
C HIS A 149 12.78 -8.74 -2.00
N SER A 150 13.03 -9.10 -0.72
CA SER A 150 12.93 -10.48 -0.27
C SER A 150 11.49 -10.97 -0.04
N GLU A 151 10.62 -10.12 0.49
CA GLU A 151 9.30 -10.51 0.98
C GLU A 151 8.15 -9.98 0.12
N THR A 152 8.26 -8.71 -0.35
CA THR A 152 7.13 -8.01 -0.99
C THR A 152 7.17 -8.13 -2.51
N GLU A 153 8.32 -8.05 -3.13
CA GLU A 153 8.45 -8.15 -4.58
C GLU A 153 7.88 -9.47 -5.15
N PRO A 154 8.00 -10.64 -4.48
CA PRO A 154 7.34 -11.87 -4.92
C PRO A 154 5.81 -11.77 -5.05
N ILE A 155 5.16 -10.83 -4.36
CA ILE A 155 3.70 -10.59 -4.48
C ILE A 155 3.35 -10.08 -5.88
N VAL A 156 4.25 -9.32 -6.51
CA VAL A 156 4.05 -8.81 -7.89
C VAL A 156 3.82 -9.98 -8.84
N GLU A 157 4.60 -11.06 -8.70
CA GLU A 157 4.43 -12.25 -9.54
C GLU A 157 3.14 -13.00 -9.22
N HIS A 158 2.77 -13.10 -7.93
CA HIS A 158 1.48 -13.65 -7.51
C HIS A 158 0.32 -12.94 -8.22
N TYR A 159 0.30 -11.61 -8.19
CA TYR A 159 -0.78 -10.85 -8.83
C TYR A 159 -0.64 -10.71 -10.37
N ARG A 160 0.54 -10.90 -10.93
CA ARG A 160 0.72 -10.94 -12.40
C ARG A 160 -0.14 -12.02 -13.04
N THR A 161 -0.28 -13.17 -12.38
CA THR A 161 -1.08 -14.30 -12.87
C THR A 161 -2.59 -14.00 -12.91
N THR A 162 -3.05 -12.98 -12.19
CA THR A 162 -4.47 -12.59 -12.15
C THR A 162 -4.91 -11.76 -13.35
N GLY A 163 -3.97 -11.22 -14.13
CA GLY A 163 -4.24 -10.29 -15.23
C GLY A 163 -4.68 -8.89 -14.79
N LYS A 164 -4.60 -8.58 -13.48
CA LYS A 164 -5.05 -7.29 -12.91
C LYS A 164 -3.89 -6.37 -12.51
N LEU A 165 -2.64 -6.81 -12.75
CA LEU A 165 -1.45 -6.01 -12.45
C LEU A 165 -1.28 -4.90 -13.49
N VAL A 166 -1.19 -3.67 -13.02
CA VAL A 166 -0.95 -2.46 -13.81
C VAL A 166 0.40 -1.88 -13.43
N PRO A 167 1.46 -2.08 -14.25
CA PRO A 167 2.75 -1.46 -13.99
C PRO A 167 2.71 0.04 -14.30
N LEU A 168 3.32 0.86 -13.43
CA LEU A 168 3.41 2.31 -13.53
C LEU A 168 4.88 2.75 -13.43
N HIS A 169 5.32 3.61 -14.32
CA HIS A 169 6.69 4.16 -14.33
C HIS A 169 6.83 5.26 -13.27
N ALA A 170 7.03 4.87 -12.02
CA ALA A 170 6.97 5.78 -10.87
C ALA A 170 8.22 6.67 -10.67
N ALA A 171 9.28 6.54 -11.47
CA ALA A 171 10.47 7.41 -11.42
C ALA A 171 10.23 8.83 -11.97
N ARG A 172 9.04 9.11 -12.48
CA ARG A 172 8.62 10.40 -13.06
C ARG A 172 8.06 11.35 -12.01
N SER A 173 7.62 12.54 -12.46
CA SER A 173 6.89 13.50 -11.63
C SER A 173 5.54 12.96 -11.15
N VAL A 174 5.01 13.53 -10.07
CA VAL A 174 3.71 13.15 -9.50
C VAL A 174 2.59 13.24 -10.55
N GLU A 175 2.61 14.27 -11.39
CA GLU A 175 1.57 14.50 -12.42
C GLU A 175 1.69 13.50 -13.59
N GLU A 176 2.90 13.18 -14.05
CA GLU A 176 3.08 12.18 -15.11
C GLU A 176 2.63 10.79 -14.66
N VAL A 177 2.98 10.40 -13.41
CA VAL A 177 2.50 9.14 -12.82
C VAL A 177 0.98 9.14 -12.67
N TRP A 178 0.39 10.29 -12.29
CA TRP A 178 -1.06 10.40 -12.19
C TRP A 178 -1.75 10.23 -13.53
N HIS A 179 -1.24 10.81 -14.60
CA HIS A 179 -1.83 10.66 -15.95
C HIS A 179 -1.81 9.19 -16.38
N GLU A 180 -0.66 8.50 -16.26
CA GLU A 180 -0.54 7.08 -16.59
C GLU A 180 -1.50 6.23 -15.76
N LEU A 181 -1.60 6.50 -14.45
CA LEU A 181 -2.50 5.82 -13.53
C LEU A 181 -3.98 6.06 -13.88
N SER A 182 -4.36 7.31 -14.15
CA SER A 182 -5.75 7.67 -14.48
C SER A 182 -6.21 6.99 -15.76
N ASP A 183 -5.36 6.96 -16.80
CA ASP A 183 -5.64 6.27 -18.05
C ASP A 183 -5.86 4.77 -17.83
N ALA A 184 -5.03 4.17 -16.95
CA ALA A 184 -5.20 2.76 -16.59
C ALA A 184 -6.50 2.50 -15.82
N LEU A 185 -6.86 3.37 -14.86
CA LEU A 185 -8.11 3.21 -14.10
C LEU A 185 -9.36 3.39 -14.96
N MET A 186 -9.31 4.25 -15.99
CA MET A 186 -10.42 4.36 -16.95
C MET A 186 -10.67 3.05 -17.71
N GLN A 187 -9.67 2.20 -17.89
CA GLN A 187 -9.84 0.88 -18.53
C GLN A 187 -10.39 -0.18 -17.56
N VAL A 188 -10.19 0.01 -16.26
CA VAL A 188 -10.67 -0.91 -15.21
C VAL A 188 -12.12 -0.61 -14.80
N ALA A 189 -12.53 0.67 -14.81
CA ALA A 189 -13.84 1.13 -14.36
C ALA A 189 -15.03 0.72 -15.25
N PRO A 190 -14.95 0.57 -16.59
CA PRO A 190 -16.11 0.29 -17.43
C PRO A 190 -16.77 -1.06 -17.20
N LEU A 191 -16.10 -1.99 -16.52
CA LEU A 191 -16.65 -3.33 -16.27
C LEU A 191 -17.75 -3.38 -15.19
N LYS A 192 -17.96 -2.30 -14.43
CA LYS A 192 -18.98 -2.24 -13.36
C LYS A 192 -20.29 -1.53 -13.74
N GLU A 193 -20.32 -0.74 -14.80
CA GLU A 193 -21.55 -0.09 -15.29
C GLU A 193 -22.37 -0.97 -16.24
N ALA A 194 -21.86 -2.14 -16.60
CA ALA A 194 -22.48 -3.05 -17.58
C ALA A 194 -23.22 -4.25 -16.96
N LEU A 195 -23.42 -4.28 -15.63
CA LEU A 195 -24.19 -5.29 -14.88
C LEU A 195 -25.29 -4.64 -14.05
#